data_34ef096b15cec34f5741a542e67020db
#
_entry.id   34ef096b15cec34f5741a542e67020db
#
_cell.length_a   1.000
_cell.length_b   1.000
_cell.length_c   1.000
_cell.angle_alpha   90.00
_cell.angle_beta   90.00
_cell.angle_gamma   90.00
#
_symmetry.space_group_name_H-M   'P 1'
#
loop_
_entity.id
_entity.type
_entity.pdbx_description
1 polymer ?
#
loop_
_entity_poly.entity_id
_entity_poly.type
_entity_poly.pdbx_seq_one_letter_code
_entity_poly.pdbx_strand_id
1 'polypeptide(L)'
;MGIEKIYILCYNNQWQQKLCAREYLKGRIDMKNYTKEDILRMVEEEDVEFIRLQFTDIFGMLKNVAITSSQLEKALSNKCMFDGASIEGFLRIAESDMYLYPDLDTLEIFPWRPQQGKVARLICDVYRPNGNPFEGDPRQVLKRAIAKAARLGYTFDVGPKCEFFLFHTDENTLPTTITHEQAGYFDLGPIDFGENARRDMVLNLEEMGFEIESSHHAGAPAQHKIDFRYDEALKTADNIMTFKLAVKTIAKRHGLHATFMPKPKFGVHGSGMHINMSLSKDGRNIFQEEKDANGLSEEAYYFIGGLMKHMKAMIAITNPLVNSYKRLVPGYEAPVYIAWSATNRSPLIRIPSERGENTRIELRCPDPTANPYLALAVCLEAGLDGIRNKIEPPKSIDRNVFEMSDEERNAEGIEAIPGTLIEAVNELEKDELIKKTLGEHVAKTYINAKKSEWNEYRSQVSEWEIDQYLYKF
;
A
#
# COMPACT_ATOMS: atom_id res chain seq x y z
N MET A 1 -7.31 34.85 -26.48
CA MET A 1 -8.54 34.38 -27.17
C MET A 1 -9.24 33.54 -26.14
N GLY A 2 -10.26 34.12 -25.50
CA GLY A 2 -10.72 33.75 -24.17
C GLY A 2 -11.48 32.43 -24.05
N ILE A 3 -11.54 31.97 -22.85
CA ILE A 3 -12.22 30.79 -22.31
C ILE A 3 -13.68 30.60 -22.79
N GLU A 4 -14.37 31.70 -23.10
CA GLU A 4 -15.75 31.69 -23.64
C GLU A 4 -15.92 31.02 -25.01
N LYS A 5 -14.89 30.93 -25.84
CA LYS A 5 -14.99 30.27 -27.17
C LYS A 5 -14.88 28.75 -27.11
N ILE A 6 -14.34 28.22 -26.02
CA ILE A 6 -14.21 26.75 -25.78
C ILE A 6 -15.57 26.19 -25.34
N TYR A 7 -16.36 26.95 -24.57
CA TYR A 7 -17.70 26.55 -24.11
C TYR A 7 -18.72 26.30 -25.21
N ILE A 8 -18.64 27.02 -26.32
CA ILE A 8 -19.63 26.95 -27.43
C ILE A 8 -19.40 25.74 -28.35
N LEU A 9 -18.19 25.18 -28.40
CA LEU A 9 -17.86 24.02 -29.23
C LEU A 9 -18.17 22.65 -28.58
N CYS A 10 -18.40 22.62 -27.28
CA CYS A 10 -18.64 21.35 -26.52
C CYS A 10 -20.13 20.94 -26.46
N TYR A 11 -21.05 21.74 -26.96
CA TYR A 11 -22.51 21.54 -26.73
C TYR A 11 -23.16 20.43 -27.56
N ASN A 12 -22.51 19.87 -28.57
CA ASN A 12 -23.17 18.99 -29.54
C ASN A 12 -22.73 17.51 -29.53
N ASN A 13 -21.90 17.05 -28.55
CA ASN A 13 -21.51 15.65 -28.53
C ASN A 13 -21.24 15.17 -27.09
N GLN A 14 -22.03 14.21 -26.63
CA GLN A 14 -21.86 13.59 -25.28
C GLN A 14 -20.45 13.09 -24.99
N TRP A 15 -19.71 12.70 -26.01
CA TRP A 15 -18.31 12.25 -25.90
C TRP A 15 -17.36 13.43 -25.66
N GLN A 16 -17.57 14.55 -26.34
CA GLN A 16 -16.78 15.78 -26.15
C GLN A 16 -17.09 16.44 -24.81
N GLN A 17 -18.34 16.37 -24.32
CA GLN A 17 -18.69 16.84 -22.97
C GLN A 17 -18.00 16.02 -21.89
N LYS A 18 -17.89 14.70 -22.05
CA LYS A 18 -17.13 13.82 -21.13
C LYS A 18 -15.62 14.07 -21.22
N LEU A 19 -15.08 14.37 -22.40
CA LEU A 19 -13.66 14.72 -22.57
C LEU A 19 -13.33 16.08 -21.96
N CYS A 20 -14.14 17.11 -22.20
CA CYS A 20 -13.99 18.43 -21.58
C CYS A 20 -14.17 18.41 -20.06
N ALA A 21 -15.12 17.61 -19.55
CA ALA A 21 -15.27 17.40 -18.12
C ALA A 21 -14.05 16.67 -17.53
N ARG A 22 -13.50 15.67 -18.25
CA ARG A 22 -12.27 14.97 -17.88
C ARG A 22 -11.03 15.88 -17.90
N GLU A 23 -10.88 16.73 -18.90
CA GLU A 23 -9.78 17.70 -18.97
C GLU A 23 -9.94 18.83 -17.94
N TYR A 24 -11.17 19.27 -17.68
CA TYR A 24 -11.48 20.25 -16.64
C TYR A 24 -11.23 19.66 -15.23
N LEU A 25 -11.57 18.40 -15.02
CA LEU A 25 -11.24 17.66 -13.79
C LEU A 25 -9.73 17.39 -13.69
N LYS A 26 -9.04 17.03 -14.79
CA LYS A 26 -7.56 16.89 -14.81
C LYS A 26 -6.85 18.20 -14.44
N GLY A 27 -7.26 19.32 -14.98
CA GLY A 27 -6.70 20.64 -14.63
C GLY A 27 -7.00 21.09 -13.20
N ARG A 28 -8.04 20.52 -12.55
CA ARG A 28 -8.32 20.72 -11.12
C ARG A 28 -7.56 19.74 -10.21
N ILE A 29 -7.16 18.58 -10.72
CA ILE A 29 -6.50 17.53 -9.94
C ILE A 29 -5.05 17.92 -9.60
N ASP A 30 -4.38 18.73 -10.40
CA ASP A 30 -2.98 19.12 -10.20
C ASP A 30 -2.74 20.23 -9.16
N MET A 31 -3.78 20.85 -8.58
CA MET A 31 -3.65 21.82 -7.47
C MET A 31 -4.85 21.72 -6.52
N LYS A 32 -4.97 20.59 -5.80
CA LYS A 32 -5.90 20.50 -4.66
C LYS A 32 -5.30 21.34 -3.51
N ASN A 33 -5.92 22.44 -3.18
CA ASN A 33 -5.75 23.23 -1.96
C ASN A 33 -7.15 23.72 -1.57
N TYR A 34 -8.02 22.75 -1.25
CA TYR A 34 -9.39 23.06 -0.92
C TYR A 34 -9.48 23.81 0.41
N THR A 35 -10.29 24.87 0.40
CA THR A 35 -10.73 25.55 1.63
C THR A 35 -11.93 24.81 2.23
N LYS A 36 -12.28 25.17 3.48
CA LYS A 36 -13.51 24.65 4.11
C LYS A 36 -14.76 25.02 3.32
N GLU A 37 -14.77 26.22 2.78
CA GLU A 37 -15.84 26.77 1.95
C GLU A 37 -15.99 25.97 0.64
N ASP A 38 -14.88 25.54 0.05
CA ASP A 38 -14.90 24.67 -1.14
C ASP A 38 -15.51 23.31 -0.82
N ILE A 39 -15.13 22.69 0.31
CA ILE A 39 -15.69 21.41 0.73
C ILE A 39 -17.20 21.51 1.00
N LEU A 40 -17.65 22.55 1.69
CA LEU A 40 -19.06 22.78 1.96
C LEU A 40 -19.85 22.93 0.68
N ARG A 41 -19.35 23.76 -0.28
CA ARG A 41 -19.97 23.95 -1.58
C ARG A 41 -20.03 22.63 -2.39
N MET A 42 -18.92 21.87 -2.46
CA MET A 42 -18.88 20.61 -3.20
C MET A 42 -19.86 19.58 -2.63
N VAL A 43 -20.00 19.49 -1.31
CA VAL A 43 -20.94 18.59 -0.64
C VAL A 43 -22.39 18.96 -0.99
N GLU A 44 -22.72 20.26 -1.06
CA GLU A 44 -24.04 20.74 -1.44
C GLU A 44 -24.32 20.52 -2.94
N GLU A 45 -23.40 20.93 -3.83
CA GLU A 45 -23.54 20.80 -5.29
C GLU A 45 -23.68 19.34 -5.75
N GLU A 46 -23.02 18.41 -5.05
CA GLU A 46 -22.99 16.98 -5.38
C GLU A 46 -24.05 16.16 -4.65
N ASP A 47 -24.96 16.78 -3.88
CA ASP A 47 -26.01 16.08 -3.10
C ASP A 47 -25.45 15.00 -2.16
N VAL A 48 -24.37 15.32 -1.43
CA VAL A 48 -23.76 14.41 -0.46
C VAL A 48 -24.47 14.50 0.86
N GLU A 49 -25.07 13.41 1.31
CA GLU A 49 -25.76 13.34 2.61
C GLU A 49 -24.90 12.74 3.74
N PHE A 50 -23.95 11.85 3.41
CA PHE A 50 -23.09 11.20 4.38
C PHE A 50 -21.63 11.39 4.05
N ILE A 51 -20.83 11.73 5.06
CA ILE A 51 -19.39 11.85 4.96
C ILE A 51 -18.72 10.83 5.89
N ARG A 52 -17.82 10.03 5.38
CA ARG A 52 -17.00 9.11 6.13
C ARG A 52 -15.67 9.75 6.48
N LEU A 53 -15.46 10.05 7.76
CA LEU A 53 -14.19 10.47 8.30
C LEU A 53 -13.33 9.22 8.50
N GLN A 54 -12.40 8.98 7.58
CA GLN A 54 -11.60 7.76 7.52
C GLN A 54 -10.23 7.97 8.14
N PHE A 55 -9.75 6.97 8.88
CA PHE A 55 -8.39 6.89 9.39
C PHE A 55 -7.93 5.43 9.44
N THR A 56 -6.65 5.19 9.67
CA THR A 56 -6.09 3.83 9.64
C THR A 56 -5.43 3.53 10.98
N ASP A 57 -5.66 2.34 11.52
CA ASP A 57 -4.98 1.88 12.72
C ASP A 57 -3.53 1.40 12.43
N ILE A 58 -2.76 1.07 13.46
CA ILE A 58 -1.36 0.66 13.31
C ILE A 58 -1.18 -0.66 12.53
N PHE A 59 -2.23 -1.47 12.42
CA PHE A 59 -2.23 -2.74 11.68
C PHE A 59 -2.67 -2.58 10.23
N GLY A 60 -2.97 -1.36 9.77
CA GLY A 60 -3.39 -1.09 8.40
C GLY A 60 -4.87 -1.34 8.14
N MET A 61 -5.70 -1.42 9.19
CA MET A 61 -7.14 -1.53 9.06
C MET A 61 -7.79 -0.15 8.93
N LEU A 62 -8.56 0.02 7.85
CA LEU A 62 -9.31 1.26 7.63
C LEU A 62 -10.50 1.33 8.60
N LYS A 63 -10.57 2.42 9.35
CA LYS A 63 -11.64 2.77 10.28
C LYS A 63 -12.38 4.00 9.77
N ASN A 64 -13.60 4.23 10.27
CA ASN A 64 -14.31 5.48 9.98
C ASN A 64 -15.34 5.84 11.06
N VAL A 65 -15.58 7.15 11.14
CA VAL A 65 -16.78 7.70 11.79
C VAL A 65 -17.64 8.31 10.67
N ALA A 66 -18.91 7.90 10.57
CA ALA A 66 -19.82 8.47 9.58
C ALA A 66 -20.60 9.62 10.20
N ILE A 67 -20.66 10.76 9.50
CA ILE A 67 -21.45 11.93 9.86
C ILE A 67 -22.41 12.29 8.74
N THR A 68 -23.50 12.98 9.07
CA THR A 68 -24.37 13.62 8.06
C THR A 68 -23.76 14.93 7.60
N SER A 69 -24.17 15.41 6.43
CA SER A 69 -23.74 16.71 5.88
C SER A 69 -23.97 17.87 6.85
N SER A 70 -25.05 17.82 7.66
CA SER A 70 -25.32 18.82 8.70
C SER A 70 -24.27 18.90 9.83
N GLN A 71 -23.43 17.89 10.01
CA GLN A 71 -22.34 17.89 10.97
C GLN A 71 -20.95 18.22 10.35
N LEU A 72 -20.93 18.48 9.04
CA LEU A 72 -19.68 18.70 8.31
C LEU A 72 -18.89 19.92 8.81
N GLU A 73 -19.57 21.04 9.08
CA GLU A 73 -18.92 22.25 9.62
C GLU A 73 -18.18 21.98 10.96
N LYS A 74 -18.80 21.18 11.83
CA LYS A 74 -18.17 20.74 13.08
C LYS A 74 -16.93 19.90 12.81
N ALA A 75 -16.98 18.98 11.86
CA ALA A 75 -15.84 18.14 11.48
C ALA A 75 -14.70 18.97 10.88
N LEU A 76 -15.03 19.90 9.94
CA LEU A 76 -14.04 20.80 9.33
C LEU A 76 -13.43 21.79 10.34
N SER A 77 -14.08 21.99 11.49
CA SER A 77 -13.54 22.76 12.62
C SER A 77 -12.71 21.90 13.59
N ASN A 78 -12.38 20.65 13.22
CA ASN A 78 -11.57 19.71 14.00
C ASN A 78 -12.21 19.34 15.35
N LYS A 79 -13.55 19.29 15.41
CA LYS A 79 -14.33 19.04 16.65
C LYS A 79 -15.03 17.66 16.63
N CYS A 80 -14.64 16.77 15.71
CA CYS A 80 -15.16 15.41 15.66
C CYS A 80 -14.36 14.52 16.60
N MET A 81 -14.91 14.23 17.76
CA MET A 81 -14.32 13.36 18.78
C MET A 81 -14.75 11.91 18.58
N PHE A 82 -13.87 10.96 18.90
CA PHE A 82 -14.17 9.54 18.95
C PHE A 82 -13.40 8.85 20.08
N ASP A 83 -13.86 7.65 20.47
CA ASP A 83 -13.18 6.83 21.47
C ASP A 83 -12.03 6.02 20.86
N GLY A 84 -10.80 6.45 21.13
CA GLY A 84 -9.58 5.77 20.69
C GLY A 84 -9.25 4.51 21.49
N ALA A 85 -9.81 4.32 22.70
CA ALA A 85 -9.52 3.15 23.54
C ALA A 85 -10.11 1.86 22.95
N SER A 86 -11.16 1.98 22.13
CA SER A 86 -11.79 0.87 21.43
C SER A 86 -11.02 0.41 20.18
N ILE A 87 -9.90 1.06 19.85
CA ILE A 87 -9.07 0.74 18.67
C ILE A 87 -7.79 0.08 19.15
N GLU A 88 -7.59 -1.16 18.67
CA GLU A 88 -6.39 -1.92 19.02
C GLU A 88 -5.12 -1.15 18.63
N GLY A 89 -4.19 -1.06 19.56
CA GLY A 89 -2.92 -0.37 19.37
C GLY A 89 -2.95 1.14 19.55
N PHE A 90 -4.11 1.76 19.83
CA PHE A 90 -4.19 3.22 20.05
C PHE A 90 -3.89 3.60 21.48
N LEU A 91 -4.88 3.57 22.38
CA LEU A 91 -4.74 4.12 23.72
C LEU A 91 -5.26 3.16 24.80
N ARG A 92 -4.98 3.50 26.06
CA ARG A 92 -5.61 2.89 27.22
C ARG A 92 -6.95 3.56 27.52
N ILE A 93 -7.85 2.87 28.20
CA ILE A 93 -9.20 3.36 28.59
C ILE A 93 -9.17 4.72 29.30
N ALA A 94 -8.11 5.02 30.05
CA ALA A 94 -7.98 6.27 30.79
C ALA A 94 -7.66 7.53 29.93
N GLU A 95 -7.36 7.36 28.62
CA GLU A 95 -6.97 8.44 27.71
C GLU A 95 -7.71 8.31 26.37
N SER A 96 -9.02 8.00 26.42
CA SER A 96 -9.78 7.51 25.25
C SER A 96 -10.16 8.59 24.25
N ASP A 97 -10.33 9.82 24.66
CA ASP A 97 -10.83 10.88 23.78
C ASP A 97 -9.80 11.29 22.72
N MET A 98 -10.17 11.16 21.46
CA MET A 98 -9.35 11.51 20.30
C MET A 98 -10.16 12.36 19.32
N TYR A 99 -9.47 13.10 18.47
CA TYR A 99 -10.09 13.97 17.47
C TYR A 99 -9.63 13.62 16.06
N LEU A 100 -10.58 13.67 15.12
CA LEU A 100 -10.31 13.52 13.69
C LEU A 100 -10.15 14.90 13.06
N TYR A 101 -9.01 15.11 12.40
CA TYR A 101 -8.68 16.32 11.64
C TYR A 101 -8.71 15.98 10.15
N PRO A 102 -9.80 16.36 9.44
CA PRO A 102 -9.94 16.04 8.02
C PRO A 102 -8.87 16.73 7.16
N ASP A 103 -8.25 15.95 6.29
CA ASP A 103 -7.43 16.46 5.21
C ASP A 103 -8.34 16.81 4.03
N LEU A 104 -8.50 18.10 3.74
CA LEU A 104 -9.50 18.62 2.81
C LEU A 104 -9.25 18.16 1.37
N ASP A 105 -7.98 17.99 1.00
CA ASP A 105 -7.58 17.57 -0.34
C ASP A 105 -7.92 16.09 -0.64
N THR A 106 -8.40 15.37 0.38
CA THR A 106 -8.79 13.97 0.26
C THR A 106 -10.29 13.75 0.07
N LEU A 107 -11.11 14.80 -0.09
CA LEU A 107 -12.54 14.61 -0.36
C LEU A 107 -12.73 13.81 -1.65
N GLU A 108 -13.44 12.68 -1.53
CA GLU A 108 -13.83 11.83 -2.65
C GLU A 108 -15.24 11.29 -2.48
N ILE A 109 -16.02 11.28 -3.56
CA ILE A 109 -17.38 10.71 -3.59
C ILE A 109 -17.28 9.27 -4.04
N PHE A 110 -17.99 8.36 -3.36
CA PHE A 110 -17.96 6.94 -3.70
C PHE A 110 -18.89 6.60 -4.88
N PRO A 111 -18.36 6.24 -6.07
CA PRO A 111 -19.17 5.97 -7.26
C PRO A 111 -20.13 4.79 -7.11
N TRP A 112 -19.75 3.83 -6.26
CA TRP A 112 -20.56 2.64 -5.99
C TRP A 112 -21.72 2.86 -5.01
N ARG A 113 -21.97 4.07 -4.55
CA ARG A 113 -23.10 4.42 -3.68
C ARG A 113 -24.26 5.00 -4.51
N PRO A 114 -25.48 5.11 -3.92
CA PRO A 114 -26.63 5.69 -4.60
C PRO A 114 -26.33 7.07 -5.18
N GLN A 115 -26.98 7.39 -6.31
CA GLN A 115 -26.85 8.69 -6.96
C GLN A 115 -27.64 9.81 -6.24
N GLN A 116 -28.65 9.44 -5.43
CA GLN A 116 -29.32 10.35 -4.49
C GLN A 116 -28.79 10.08 -3.08
N GLY A 117 -28.53 11.15 -2.33
CA GLY A 117 -27.93 11.04 -1.01
C GLY A 117 -26.55 10.39 -1.07
N LYS A 118 -25.69 10.93 -1.90
CA LYS A 118 -24.34 10.41 -2.13
C LYS A 118 -23.55 10.30 -0.84
N VAL A 119 -22.54 9.44 -0.86
CA VAL A 119 -21.61 9.24 0.24
C VAL A 119 -20.22 9.67 -0.19
N ALA A 120 -19.62 10.58 0.55
CA ALA A 120 -18.22 10.98 0.37
C ALA A 120 -17.34 10.49 1.52
N ARG A 121 -16.04 10.62 1.36
CA ARG A 121 -15.06 10.43 2.43
C ARG A 121 -14.11 11.60 2.54
N LEU A 122 -13.59 11.82 3.74
CA LEU A 122 -12.38 12.60 4.02
C LEU A 122 -11.42 11.71 4.81
N ILE A 123 -10.15 11.67 4.43
CA ILE A 123 -9.12 11.02 5.23
C ILE A 123 -8.71 11.97 6.35
N CYS A 124 -8.59 11.45 7.55
CA CYS A 124 -8.30 12.23 8.73
C CYS A 124 -6.98 11.84 9.36
N ASP A 125 -6.27 12.82 9.86
CA ASP A 125 -5.22 12.62 10.84
C ASP A 125 -5.83 12.53 12.24
N VAL A 126 -5.19 11.79 13.14
CA VAL A 126 -5.64 11.62 14.51
C VAL A 126 -4.88 12.55 15.46
N TYR A 127 -5.61 13.24 16.33
CA TYR A 127 -5.07 14.21 17.27
C TYR A 127 -5.52 13.93 18.71
N ARG A 128 -4.69 14.28 19.66
CA ARG A 128 -5.02 14.27 21.09
C ARG A 128 -5.89 15.49 21.48
N PRO A 129 -6.58 15.45 22.63
CA PRO A 129 -7.39 16.58 23.11
C PRO A 129 -6.64 17.89 23.30
N ASN A 130 -5.33 17.80 23.53
CA ASN A 130 -4.45 18.98 23.66
C ASN A 130 -4.04 19.62 22.33
N GLY A 131 -4.56 19.11 21.19
CA GLY A 131 -4.26 19.61 19.86
C GLY A 131 -2.94 19.11 19.25
N ASN A 132 -2.24 18.21 19.93
CA ASN A 132 -1.03 17.58 19.38
C ASN A 132 -1.41 16.38 18.48
N PRO A 133 -0.66 16.17 17.37
CA PRO A 133 -0.80 14.94 16.58
C PRO A 133 -0.61 13.70 17.47
N PHE A 134 -1.44 12.68 17.24
CA PHE A 134 -1.29 11.41 17.94
C PHE A 134 -0.10 10.64 17.39
N GLU A 135 0.84 10.27 18.24
CA GLU A 135 2.06 9.54 17.85
C GLU A 135 1.81 8.13 17.32
N GLY A 136 0.66 7.56 17.65
CA GLY A 136 0.19 6.24 17.18
C GLY A 136 -0.53 6.27 15.84
N ASP A 137 -0.72 7.43 15.23
CA ASP A 137 -1.30 7.55 13.90
C ASP A 137 -0.26 7.18 12.81
N PRO A 138 -0.48 6.08 12.03
CA PRO A 138 0.44 5.67 10.98
C PRO A 138 0.64 6.74 9.90
N ARG A 139 -0.41 7.50 9.57
CA ARG A 139 -0.34 8.57 8.58
C ARG A 139 0.61 9.67 9.03
N GLN A 140 0.62 9.98 10.33
CA GLN A 140 1.57 10.92 10.93
C GLN A 140 3.01 10.36 10.95
N VAL A 141 3.19 9.04 11.06
CA VAL A 141 4.52 8.42 10.92
C VAL A 141 5.11 8.70 9.54
N LEU A 142 4.31 8.46 8.48
CA LEU A 142 4.75 8.76 7.11
C LEU A 142 5.00 10.25 6.88
N LYS A 143 4.11 11.11 7.34
CA LYS A 143 4.29 12.58 7.25
C LYS A 143 5.62 13.04 7.88
N ARG A 144 6.00 12.47 9.03
CA ARG A 144 7.30 12.77 9.67
C ARG A 144 8.49 12.33 8.81
N ALA A 145 8.42 11.15 8.19
CA ALA A 145 9.48 10.66 7.30
C ALA A 145 9.59 11.55 6.05
N ILE A 146 8.47 11.88 5.41
CA ILE A 146 8.42 12.80 4.26
C ILE A 146 8.99 14.17 4.63
N ALA A 147 8.64 14.74 5.79
CA ALA A 147 9.17 16.01 6.24
C ALA A 147 10.70 15.99 6.44
N LYS A 148 11.29 14.85 6.82
CA LYS A 148 12.75 14.70 6.88
C LYS A 148 13.38 14.65 5.50
N ALA A 149 12.78 13.94 4.53
CA ALA A 149 13.22 13.93 3.14
C ALA A 149 13.16 15.34 2.53
N ALA A 150 12.07 16.06 2.75
CA ALA A 150 11.88 17.42 2.26
C ALA A 150 12.93 18.42 2.80
N ARG A 151 13.39 18.25 4.05
CA ARG A 151 14.50 19.07 4.59
C ARG A 151 15.83 18.83 3.88
N LEU A 152 15.99 17.68 3.23
CA LEU A 152 17.15 17.35 2.38
C LEU A 152 16.92 17.77 0.92
N GLY A 153 15.76 18.33 0.63
CA GLY A 153 15.34 18.74 -0.72
C GLY A 153 14.77 17.61 -1.56
N TYR A 154 14.38 16.49 -0.95
CA TYR A 154 13.85 15.32 -1.68
C TYR A 154 12.33 15.20 -1.57
N THR A 155 11.69 14.89 -2.70
CA THR A 155 10.34 14.35 -2.77
C THR A 155 10.43 12.83 -2.94
N PHE A 156 9.56 12.09 -2.30
CA PHE A 156 9.52 10.63 -2.36
C PHE A 156 8.31 10.18 -3.17
N ASP A 157 8.59 9.60 -4.34
CA ASP A 157 7.60 9.13 -5.29
C ASP A 157 7.49 7.59 -5.23
N VAL A 158 6.25 7.09 -5.22
CA VAL A 158 5.96 5.66 -5.00
C VAL A 158 4.89 5.16 -5.96
N GLY A 159 5.16 4.01 -6.61
CA GLY A 159 4.20 3.28 -7.44
C GLY A 159 4.00 1.86 -6.92
N PRO A 160 2.87 1.56 -6.29
CA PRO A 160 2.59 0.24 -5.77
C PRO A 160 2.06 -0.68 -6.86
N LYS A 161 2.34 -2.00 -6.73
CA LYS A 161 1.74 -3.06 -7.53
C LYS A 161 1.11 -4.07 -6.60
N CYS A 162 -0.21 -4.02 -6.45
CA CYS A 162 -0.94 -4.75 -5.43
C CYS A 162 -1.75 -5.90 -6.06
N GLU A 163 -1.46 -7.12 -5.63
CA GLU A 163 -2.17 -8.34 -6.05
C GLU A 163 -3.24 -8.72 -5.03
N PHE A 164 -4.29 -9.40 -5.49
CA PHE A 164 -5.40 -9.86 -4.66
C PHE A 164 -6.07 -11.09 -5.27
N PHE A 165 -6.85 -11.81 -4.47
CA PHE A 165 -7.65 -12.95 -4.92
C PHE A 165 -9.14 -12.62 -4.90
N LEU A 166 -9.88 -13.18 -5.86
CA LEU A 166 -11.34 -13.16 -5.94
C LEU A 166 -11.87 -14.59 -5.82
N PHE A 167 -12.43 -14.93 -4.68
CA PHE A 167 -13.01 -16.25 -4.42
C PHE A 167 -14.54 -16.20 -4.41
N HIS A 168 -15.16 -17.36 -4.61
CA HIS A 168 -16.59 -17.51 -4.36
C HIS A 168 -16.91 -17.38 -2.88
N THR A 169 -18.12 -16.91 -2.59
CA THR A 169 -18.72 -17.05 -1.26
C THR A 169 -19.51 -18.36 -1.19
N ASP A 170 -19.74 -18.87 0.02
CA ASP A 170 -20.66 -19.98 0.22
C ASP A 170 -22.13 -19.55 0.10
N GLU A 171 -23.07 -20.48 0.31
CA GLU A 171 -24.52 -20.24 0.26
C GLU A 171 -25.00 -19.22 1.31
N ASN A 172 -24.24 -19.02 2.38
CA ASN A 172 -24.49 -18.04 3.43
C ASN A 172 -23.74 -16.72 3.20
N THR A 173 -23.15 -16.52 2.01
CA THR A 173 -22.31 -15.37 1.66
C THR A 173 -21.03 -15.24 2.49
N LEU A 174 -20.57 -16.30 3.16
CA LEU A 174 -19.31 -16.32 3.90
C LEU A 174 -18.11 -16.48 2.95
N PRO A 175 -16.94 -15.91 3.31
CA PRO A 175 -15.73 -16.05 2.53
C PRO A 175 -15.27 -17.51 2.40
N THR A 176 -14.84 -17.90 1.19
CA THR A 176 -14.20 -19.18 0.94
C THR A 176 -12.85 -18.98 0.22
N THR A 177 -12.11 -20.08 0.01
CA THR A 177 -10.95 -20.12 -0.90
C THR A 177 -11.27 -20.91 -2.17
N ILE A 178 -12.56 -21.08 -2.48
CA ILE A 178 -13.05 -21.84 -3.62
C ILE A 178 -13.03 -20.96 -4.87
N THR A 179 -12.49 -21.50 -5.95
CA THR A 179 -12.60 -20.97 -7.31
C THR A 179 -12.80 -22.11 -8.28
N HIS A 180 -13.59 -21.90 -9.32
CA HIS A 180 -13.73 -22.82 -10.46
C HIS A 180 -12.83 -22.42 -11.65
N GLU A 181 -12.15 -21.30 -11.50
CA GLU A 181 -11.22 -20.75 -12.48
C GLU A 181 -9.89 -21.50 -12.45
N GLN A 182 -9.29 -21.65 -13.63
CA GLN A 182 -7.96 -22.21 -13.82
C GLN A 182 -7.06 -21.29 -14.68
N ALA A 183 -7.46 -20.03 -14.80
CA ALA A 183 -6.70 -19.03 -15.51
C ALA A 183 -5.32 -18.78 -14.86
N GLY A 184 -4.38 -18.39 -15.66
CA GLY A 184 -3.02 -18.03 -15.30
C GLY A 184 -2.66 -16.64 -15.76
N TYR A 185 -1.36 -16.35 -15.83
CA TYR A 185 -0.85 -15.00 -16.08
C TYR A 185 -1.24 -14.49 -17.48
N PHE A 186 -1.93 -13.33 -17.52
CA PHE A 186 -2.47 -12.68 -18.72
C PHE A 186 -3.59 -13.41 -19.46
N ASP A 187 -4.17 -14.47 -18.89
CA ASP A 187 -5.36 -15.08 -19.44
C ASP A 187 -6.55 -14.10 -19.42
N LEU A 188 -7.51 -14.35 -20.31
CA LEU A 188 -8.68 -13.50 -20.54
C LEU A 188 -9.97 -14.34 -20.54
N GLY A 189 -11.11 -13.69 -20.59
CA GLY A 189 -12.39 -14.41 -20.76
C GLY A 189 -12.40 -15.33 -22.00
N PRO A 190 -13.05 -16.51 -21.91
CA PRO A 190 -13.99 -16.92 -20.85
C PRO A 190 -13.36 -17.67 -19.66
N ILE A 191 -12.04 -17.85 -19.60
CA ILE A 191 -11.39 -18.61 -18.51
C ILE A 191 -11.05 -17.73 -17.30
N ASP A 192 -10.93 -16.41 -17.46
CA ASP A 192 -10.83 -15.42 -16.37
C ASP A 192 -12.24 -15.03 -15.89
N PHE A 193 -12.71 -15.63 -14.82
CA PHE A 193 -14.04 -15.36 -14.26
C PHE A 193 -14.12 -14.07 -13.45
N GLY A 194 -12.98 -13.49 -13.09
CA GLY A 194 -12.89 -12.22 -12.38
C GLY A 194 -12.88 -10.99 -13.28
N GLU A 195 -12.82 -11.14 -14.62
CA GLU A 195 -12.65 -10.05 -15.58
C GLU A 195 -13.70 -8.94 -15.42
N ASN A 196 -14.99 -9.30 -15.31
CA ASN A 196 -16.06 -8.33 -15.18
C ASN A 196 -15.99 -7.55 -13.86
N ALA A 197 -15.71 -8.23 -12.75
CA ALA A 197 -15.52 -7.56 -11.45
C ALA A 197 -14.31 -6.63 -11.48
N ARG A 198 -13.19 -7.09 -12.07
CA ARG A 198 -11.97 -6.30 -12.23
C ARG A 198 -12.19 -5.07 -13.12
N ARG A 199 -12.94 -5.20 -14.22
CA ARG A 199 -13.34 -4.08 -15.08
C ARG A 199 -14.14 -3.03 -14.31
N ASP A 200 -15.13 -3.45 -13.52
CA ASP A 200 -15.92 -2.53 -12.72
C ASP A 200 -15.08 -1.87 -11.61
N MET A 201 -14.11 -2.58 -11.03
CA MET A 201 -13.13 -1.99 -10.10
C MET A 201 -12.35 -0.86 -10.77
N VAL A 202 -11.82 -1.10 -11.97
CA VAL A 202 -11.06 -0.10 -12.75
C VAL A 202 -11.91 1.14 -13.00
N LEU A 203 -13.14 0.98 -13.52
CA LEU A 203 -14.01 2.11 -13.84
C LEU A 203 -14.37 2.95 -12.61
N ASN A 204 -14.66 2.31 -11.47
CA ASN A 204 -14.92 3.02 -10.22
C ASN A 204 -13.68 3.73 -9.67
N LEU A 205 -12.50 3.13 -9.79
CA LEU A 205 -11.24 3.76 -9.37
C LEU A 205 -10.90 4.97 -10.27
N GLU A 206 -11.09 4.86 -11.60
CA GLU A 206 -10.88 5.98 -12.51
C GLU A 206 -11.85 7.14 -12.21
N GLU A 207 -13.11 6.86 -11.84
CA GLU A 207 -14.08 7.87 -11.43
C GLU A 207 -13.64 8.59 -10.14
N MET A 208 -12.90 7.91 -9.27
CA MET A 208 -12.26 8.48 -8.07
C MET A 208 -10.89 9.13 -8.36
N GLY A 209 -10.53 9.35 -9.61
CA GLY A 209 -9.31 10.04 -9.99
C GLY A 209 -8.04 9.19 -10.01
N PHE A 210 -8.15 7.86 -9.92
CA PHE A 210 -6.99 7.00 -10.15
C PHE A 210 -6.62 6.98 -11.62
N GLU A 211 -5.33 7.06 -11.91
CA GLU A 211 -4.80 6.82 -13.25
C GLU A 211 -4.36 5.34 -13.33
N ILE A 212 -5.21 4.52 -13.96
CA ILE A 212 -4.97 3.07 -14.07
C ILE A 212 -4.01 2.80 -15.24
N GLU A 213 -2.90 2.11 -14.97
CA GLU A 213 -1.90 1.75 -15.96
C GLU A 213 -2.19 0.38 -16.59
N SER A 214 -2.61 -0.60 -15.78
CA SER A 214 -2.92 -1.94 -16.26
C SER A 214 -3.88 -2.68 -15.35
N SER A 215 -4.58 -3.67 -15.93
CA SER A 215 -5.47 -4.57 -15.22
C SER A 215 -5.45 -5.93 -15.91
N HIS A 216 -5.05 -6.99 -15.19
CA HIS A 216 -4.90 -8.32 -15.78
C HIS A 216 -5.03 -9.45 -14.74
N HIS A 217 -5.20 -10.68 -15.22
CA HIS A 217 -5.11 -11.89 -14.42
C HIS A 217 -3.65 -12.12 -13.99
N ALA A 218 -3.41 -12.50 -12.72
CA ALA A 218 -2.09 -12.81 -12.19
C ALA A 218 -1.74 -14.30 -12.29
N GLY A 219 -0.70 -14.77 -11.59
CA GLY A 219 -0.13 -16.09 -11.83
C GLY A 219 -0.90 -17.27 -11.25
N ALA A 220 -1.72 -17.07 -10.21
CA ALA A 220 -2.49 -18.14 -9.57
C ALA A 220 -3.97 -18.09 -9.98
N PRO A 221 -4.69 -19.22 -10.02
CA PRO A 221 -6.15 -19.21 -10.21
C PRO A 221 -6.84 -18.28 -9.22
N ALA A 222 -7.77 -17.44 -9.70
CA ALA A 222 -8.47 -16.40 -8.97
C ALA A 222 -7.60 -15.22 -8.53
N GLN A 223 -6.37 -15.12 -8.99
CA GLN A 223 -5.47 -14.01 -8.64
C GLN A 223 -5.51 -12.89 -9.69
N HIS A 224 -5.64 -11.67 -9.23
CA HIS A 224 -5.80 -10.49 -10.07
C HIS A 224 -4.85 -9.38 -9.66
N LYS A 225 -4.63 -8.47 -10.61
CA LYS A 225 -3.77 -7.32 -10.43
C LYS A 225 -4.35 -6.10 -11.14
N ILE A 226 -4.29 -4.96 -10.47
CA ILE A 226 -4.58 -3.65 -11.03
C ILE A 226 -3.43 -2.73 -10.62
N ASP A 227 -2.72 -2.21 -11.61
CA ASP A 227 -1.63 -1.26 -11.40
C ASP A 227 -2.15 0.15 -11.67
N PHE A 228 -1.84 1.09 -10.79
CA PHE A 228 -2.12 2.51 -10.96
C PHE A 228 -0.85 3.33 -10.85
N ARG A 229 -0.87 4.50 -11.48
CA ARG A 229 0.30 5.38 -11.62
C ARG A 229 0.88 5.76 -10.26
N TYR A 230 2.20 5.92 -10.24
CA TYR A 230 2.94 6.45 -9.09
C TYR A 230 2.52 7.90 -8.77
N ASP A 231 2.66 8.27 -7.50
CA ASP A 231 2.42 9.61 -6.98
C ASP A 231 3.31 9.84 -5.75
N GLU A 232 3.26 11.04 -5.16
CA GLU A 232 3.91 11.29 -3.87
C GLU A 232 3.45 10.29 -2.81
N ALA A 233 4.37 9.92 -1.93
CA ALA A 233 4.20 8.80 -1.02
C ALA A 233 2.95 8.87 -0.12
N LEU A 234 2.57 10.07 0.38
CA LEU A 234 1.38 10.21 1.22
C LEU A 234 0.11 9.92 0.44
N LYS A 235 -0.02 10.51 -0.76
CA LYS A 235 -1.17 10.29 -1.64
C LYS A 235 -1.22 8.83 -2.10
N THR A 236 -0.07 8.23 -2.40
CA THR A 236 0.01 6.80 -2.75
C THR A 236 -0.45 5.91 -1.59
N ALA A 237 -0.07 6.20 -0.35
CA ALA A 237 -0.53 5.44 0.82
C ALA A 237 -2.05 5.57 1.00
N ASP A 238 -2.61 6.78 0.88
CA ASP A 238 -4.05 7.04 0.90
C ASP A 238 -4.77 6.30 -0.23
N ASN A 239 -4.18 6.26 -1.43
CA ASN A 239 -4.71 5.54 -2.59
C ASN A 239 -4.69 4.02 -2.38
N ILE A 240 -3.66 3.43 -1.78
CA ILE A 240 -3.62 1.99 -1.45
C ILE A 240 -4.79 1.62 -0.51
N MET A 241 -5.08 2.44 0.50
CA MET A 241 -6.20 2.19 1.41
C MET A 241 -7.54 2.29 0.69
N THR A 242 -7.72 3.28 -0.17
CA THR A 242 -8.91 3.47 -1.01
C THR A 242 -9.08 2.33 -2.01
N PHE A 243 -8.00 1.91 -2.67
CA PHE A 243 -7.96 0.76 -3.59
C PHE A 243 -8.45 -0.52 -2.90
N LYS A 244 -7.93 -0.85 -1.72
CA LYS A 244 -8.36 -2.03 -0.95
C LYS A 244 -9.86 -1.98 -0.61
N LEU A 245 -10.39 -0.81 -0.26
CA LEU A 245 -11.81 -0.62 0.00
C LEU A 245 -12.65 -0.82 -1.27
N ALA A 246 -12.27 -0.19 -2.38
CA ALA A 246 -12.96 -0.30 -3.66
C ALA A 246 -13.01 -1.76 -4.14
N VAL A 247 -11.87 -2.45 -4.19
CA VAL A 247 -11.76 -3.85 -4.62
C VAL A 247 -12.69 -4.75 -3.81
N LYS A 248 -12.66 -4.67 -2.46
CA LYS A 248 -13.54 -5.47 -1.59
C LYS A 248 -15.02 -5.14 -1.80
N THR A 249 -15.34 -3.86 -1.97
CA THR A 249 -16.73 -3.41 -2.13
C THR A 249 -17.31 -3.85 -3.47
N ILE A 250 -16.55 -3.68 -4.55
CA ILE A 250 -17.00 -4.06 -5.90
C ILE A 250 -17.07 -5.58 -6.04
N ALA A 251 -16.07 -6.33 -5.52
CA ALA A 251 -16.12 -7.79 -5.50
C ALA A 251 -17.41 -8.31 -4.84
N LYS A 252 -17.78 -7.75 -3.69
CA LYS A 252 -19.02 -8.13 -2.99
C LYS A 252 -20.27 -7.87 -3.84
N ARG A 253 -20.31 -6.83 -4.67
CA ARG A 253 -21.43 -6.54 -5.58
C ARG A 253 -21.53 -7.56 -6.71
N HIS A 254 -20.41 -8.21 -7.07
CA HIS A 254 -20.35 -9.32 -8.02
C HIS A 254 -20.54 -10.71 -7.38
N GLY A 255 -20.91 -10.78 -6.10
CA GLY A 255 -21.05 -12.06 -5.38
C GLY A 255 -19.73 -12.75 -5.09
N LEU A 256 -18.62 -12.01 -5.14
CA LEU A 256 -17.27 -12.52 -4.88
C LEU A 256 -16.72 -11.98 -3.55
N HIS A 257 -15.77 -12.73 -2.99
CA HIS A 257 -14.95 -12.30 -1.86
C HIS A 257 -13.55 -11.92 -2.33
N ALA A 258 -13.20 -10.64 -2.19
CA ALA A 258 -11.84 -10.18 -2.43
C ALA A 258 -10.98 -10.28 -1.17
N THR A 259 -9.82 -10.92 -1.29
CA THR A 259 -8.85 -10.99 -0.19
C THR A 259 -7.47 -10.52 -0.62
N PHE A 260 -6.82 -9.76 0.26
CA PHE A 260 -5.42 -9.34 0.18
C PHE A 260 -4.50 -10.23 1.01
N MET A 261 -4.96 -11.38 1.46
CA MET A 261 -4.18 -12.36 2.20
C MET A 261 -2.96 -12.79 1.38
N PRO A 262 -1.72 -12.76 1.94
CA PRO A 262 -0.49 -13.03 1.19
C PRO A 262 -0.43 -14.43 0.59
N LYS A 263 -0.94 -15.44 1.32
CA LYS A 263 -0.96 -16.84 0.88
C LYS A 263 -2.28 -17.51 1.28
N PRO A 264 -3.37 -17.29 0.55
CA PRO A 264 -4.66 -17.86 0.91
C PRO A 264 -4.79 -19.36 0.58
N LYS A 265 -3.93 -19.88 -0.32
CA LYS A 265 -4.01 -21.26 -0.80
C LYS A 265 -2.63 -21.89 -0.91
N PHE A 266 -2.51 -23.13 -0.44
CA PHE A 266 -1.30 -23.94 -0.59
C PHE A 266 -1.08 -24.32 -2.08
N GLY A 267 0.19 -24.45 -2.49
CA GLY A 267 0.58 -24.94 -3.82
C GLY A 267 0.45 -23.95 -4.97
N VAL A 268 0.00 -22.70 -4.73
CA VAL A 268 -0.12 -21.67 -5.77
C VAL A 268 0.68 -20.42 -5.38
N HIS A 269 0.91 -19.49 -6.32
CA HIS A 269 1.55 -18.22 -6.02
C HIS A 269 0.75 -17.41 -4.98
N GLY A 270 1.44 -16.65 -4.14
CA GLY A 270 0.84 -15.71 -3.20
C GLY A 270 0.78 -14.29 -3.75
N SER A 271 0.08 -13.39 -3.05
CA SER A 271 -0.06 -11.99 -3.44
C SER A 271 1.04 -11.13 -2.86
N GLY A 272 1.73 -10.39 -3.72
CA GLY A 272 2.70 -9.35 -3.37
C GLY A 272 2.11 -7.95 -3.50
N MET A 273 2.76 -7.00 -2.83
CA MET A 273 2.59 -5.57 -3.07
C MET A 273 3.97 -4.99 -3.35
N HIS A 274 4.42 -5.08 -4.59
CA HIS A 274 5.70 -4.51 -4.97
C HIS A 274 5.67 -3.00 -4.85
N ILE A 275 6.71 -2.43 -4.25
CA ILE A 275 6.83 -0.98 -4.04
C ILE A 275 7.93 -0.46 -4.96
N ASN A 276 7.54 0.26 -6.01
CA ASN A 276 8.46 1.02 -6.85
C ASN A 276 8.70 2.38 -6.20
N MET A 277 9.95 2.77 -6.07
CA MET A 277 10.38 3.97 -5.34
C MET A 277 11.37 4.78 -6.15
N SER A 278 11.23 6.10 -6.10
CA SER A 278 12.23 7.05 -6.56
C SER A 278 12.28 8.27 -5.66
N LEU A 279 13.39 8.99 -5.72
CA LEU A 279 13.50 10.32 -5.13
C LEU A 279 13.62 11.35 -6.24
N SER A 280 12.93 12.46 -6.08
CA SER A 280 13.10 13.63 -6.95
C SER A 280 13.62 14.83 -6.16
N LYS A 281 14.35 15.71 -6.83
CA LYS A 281 14.83 16.98 -6.32
C LYS A 281 14.66 18.04 -7.40
N ASP A 282 14.02 19.16 -7.03
CA ASP A 282 13.70 20.23 -7.98
C ASP A 282 12.95 19.73 -9.24
N GLY A 283 12.04 18.74 -9.03
CA GLY A 283 11.23 18.13 -10.08
C GLY A 283 11.96 17.17 -11.01
N ARG A 284 13.22 16.75 -10.68
CA ARG A 284 14.00 15.79 -11.47
C ARG A 284 14.28 14.54 -10.66
N ASN A 285 14.14 13.39 -11.29
CA ASN A 285 14.51 12.12 -10.69
C ASN A 285 16.02 12.07 -10.43
N ILE A 286 16.43 11.86 -9.17
CA ILE A 286 17.85 11.84 -8.78
C ILE A 286 18.48 10.45 -8.84
N PHE A 287 17.71 9.41 -9.16
CA PHE A 287 18.23 8.04 -9.25
C PHE A 287 18.90 7.72 -10.59
N GLN A 288 18.75 8.60 -11.58
CA GLN A 288 19.33 8.38 -12.91
C GLN A 288 20.75 8.93 -13.03
N GLU A 289 21.61 8.20 -13.74
CA GLU A 289 22.93 8.66 -14.23
C GLU A 289 23.25 7.96 -15.56
N GLU A 290 23.24 8.72 -16.66
CA GLU A 290 23.39 8.16 -18.01
C GLU A 290 24.74 7.48 -18.26
N LYS A 291 25.78 7.90 -17.53
CA LYS A 291 27.15 7.38 -17.69
C LYS A 291 27.42 6.11 -16.90
N ASP A 292 26.54 5.77 -15.96
CA ASP A 292 26.67 4.54 -15.19
C ASP A 292 26.23 3.32 -15.99
N ALA A 293 26.86 2.17 -15.78
CA ALA A 293 26.58 0.94 -16.51
C ALA A 293 25.13 0.44 -16.32
N ASN A 294 24.52 0.69 -15.14
CA ASN A 294 23.15 0.36 -14.82
C ASN A 294 22.20 1.54 -14.99
N GLY A 295 22.72 2.74 -15.35
CA GLY A 295 21.95 3.97 -15.45
C GLY A 295 21.51 4.55 -14.08
N LEU A 296 22.27 4.25 -13.01
CA LEU A 296 21.97 4.62 -11.62
C LEU A 296 22.95 5.66 -11.08
N SER A 297 22.47 6.63 -10.33
CA SER A 297 23.28 7.57 -9.58
C SER A 297 23.89 6.96 -8.31
N GLU A 298 24.87 7.64 -7.71
CA GLU A 298 25.40 7.27 -6.39
C GLU A 298 24.29 7.25 -5.33
N GLU A 299 23.37 8.20 -5.36
CA GLU A 299 22.22 8.26 -4.46
C GLU A 299 21.32 7.03 -4.58
N ALA A 300 21.12 6.53 -5.81
CA ALA A 300 20.34 5.30 -6.03
C ALA A 300 21.06 4.08 -5.43
N TYR A 301 22.37 3.95 -5.63
CA TYR A 301 23.16 2.88 -5.01
C TYR A 301 23.12 2.97 -3.49
N TYR A 302 23.32 4.14 -2.92
CA TYR A 302 23.24 4.33 -1.47
C TYR A 302 21.85 4.03 -0.92
N PHE A 303 20.79 4.40 -1.64
CA PHE A 303 19.42 4.06 -1.26
C PHE A 303 19.21 2.54 -1.21
N ILE A 304 19.69 1.81 -2.21
CA ILE A 304 19.68 0.34 -2.24
C ILE A 304 20.46 -0.21 -1.05
N GLY A 305 21.66 0.30 -0.79
CA GLY A 305 22.49 -0.11 0.35
C GLY A 305 21.79 0.07 1.69
N GLY A 306 21.07 1.19 1.87
CA GLY A 306 20.27 1.47 3.06
C GLY A 306 19.11 0.48 3.21
N LEU A 307 18.35 0.22 2.14
CA LEU A 307 17.28 -0.78 2.15
C LEU A 307 17.81 -2.16 2.54
N MET A 308 18.92 -2.61 1.94
CA MET A 308 19.50 -3.92 2.21
C MET A 308 19.98 -4.05 3.66
N LYS A 309 20.61 -3.01 4.21
CA LYS A 309 21.08 -2.97 5.60
C LYS A 309 19.96 -3.18 6.62
N HIS A 310 18.82 -2.53 6.42
CA HIS A 310 17.70 -2.54 7.36
C HIS A 310 16.62 -3.60 7.02
N MET A 311 16.83 -4.39 5.97
CA MET A 311 15.80 -5.28 5.41
C MET A 311 15.24 -6.26 6.42
N LYS A 312 16.09 -6.91 7.23
CA LYS A 312 15.65 -7.91 8.21
C LYS A 312 14.66 -7.34 9.24
N ALA A 313 14.83 -6.07 9.60
CA ALA A 313 13.91 -5.37 10.50
C ALA A 313 12.66 -4.86 9.77
N MET A 314 12.83 -4.33 8.56
CA MET A 314 11.74 -3.80 7.75
C MET A 314 10.70 -4.86 7.41
N ILE A 315 11.11 -6.12 7.27
CA ILE A 315 10.22 -7.21 6.87
C ILE A 315 9.10 -7.46 7.88
N ALA A 316 9.31 -7.15 9.16
CA ALA A 316 8.25 -7.19 10.17
C ALA A 316 7.11 -6.20 9.88
N ILE A 317 7.39 -5.10 9.17
CA ILE A 317 6.44 -4.04 8.81
C ILE A 317 5.86 -4.28 7.41
N THR A 318 6.69 -4.70 6.46
CA THR A 318 6.29 -4.91 5.06
C THR A 318 5.59 -6.26 4.85
N ASN A 319 5.76 -7.20 5.78
CA ASN A 319 5.19 -8.56 5.76
C ASN A 319 4.67 -8.92 7.17
N PRO A 320 3.55 -8.31 7.58
CA PRO A 320 3.20 -8.16 8.99
C PRO A 320 2.47 -9.36 9.63
N LEU A 321 2.14 -10.39 8.86
CA LEU A 321 1.33 -11.51 9.33
C LEU A 321 2.14 -12.82 9.39
N VAL A 322 1.72 -13.74 10.23
CA VAL A 322 2.21 -15.14 10.16
C VAL A 322 2.06 -15.69 8.74
N ASN A 323 0.95 -15.36 8.08
CA ASN A 323 0.66 -15.80 6.71
C ASN A 323 1.61 -15.19 5.66
N SER A 324 2.21 -14.03 5.92
CA SER A 324 3.21 -13.40 5.05
C SER A 324 4.39 -14.33 4.77
N TYR A 325 4.84 -15.07 5.79
CA TYR A 325 5.98 -15.99 5.71
C TYR A 325 5.63 -17.33 5.02
N LYS A 326 4.35 -17.61 4.81
CA LYS A 326 3.89 -18.73 3.94
C LYS A 326 3.96 -18.36 2.44
N ARG A 327 3.98 -17.06 2.10
CA ARG A 327 4.31 -16.55 0.78
C ARG A 327 5.81 -16.52 0.55
N LEU A 328 6.58 -16.05 1.54
CA LEU A 328 8.03 -15.85 1.47
C LEU A 328 8.79 -17.19 1.63
N VAL A 329 8.54 -18.12 0.71
CA VAL A 329 9.19 -19.41 0.62
C VAL A 329 9.75 -19.61 -0.78
N PRO A 330 10.91 -20.30 -0.95
CA PRO A 330 11.45 -20.60 -2.27
C PRO A 330 10.46 -21.38 -3.14
N GLY A 331 10.49 -21.13 -4.46
CA GLY A 331 9.70 -21.86 -5.45
C GLY A 331 8.36 -21.23 -5.84
N TYR A 332 7.97 -20.10 -5.28
CA TYR A 332 6.71 -19.40 -5.58
C TYR A 332 6.91 -17.93 -6.02
N GLU A 333 8.01 -17.63 -6.72
CA GLU A 333 8.37 -16.29 -7.23
C GLU A 333 8.48 -15.18 -6.16
N ALA A 334 8.32 -15.49 -4.89
CA ALA A 334 8.52 -14.54 -3.80
C ALA A 334 10.00 -14.45 -3.44
N PRO A 335 10.61 -13.25 -3.38
CA PRO A 335 12.02 -13.09 -3.08
C PRO A 335 12.29 -13.35 -1.60
N VAL A 336 13.28 -14.20 -1.32
CA VAL A 336 13.67 -14.59 0.05
C VAL A 336 15.12 -14.28 0.38
N TYR A 337 15.89 -13.78 -0.58
CA TYR A 337 17.31 -13.48 -0.42
C TYR A 337 17.58 -11.99 -0.57
N ILE A 338 18.37 -11.42 0.35
CA ILE A 338 18.75 -10.01 0.38
C ILE A 338 19.82 -9.78 -0.69
N ALA A 339 19.37 -9.50 -1.89
CA ALA A 339 20.20 -9.19 -3.05
C ALA A 339 19.47 -8.17 -3.93
N TRP A 340 20.20 -7.58 -4.88
CA TRP A 340 19.62 -6.68 -5.88
C TRP A 340 20.12 -7.03 -7.28
N SER A 341 19.35 -6.67 -8.31
CA SER A 341 19.75 -6.82 -9.72
C SER A 341 19.08 -5.80 -10.63
N ALA A 342 19.79 -5.41 -11.68
CA ALA A 342 19.24 -4.62 -12.78
C ALA A 342 18.70 -5.50 -13.94
N THR A 343 18.96 -6.80 -13.93
CA THR A 343 18.68 -7.68 -15.08
C THR A 343 17.69 -8.80 -14.79
N ASN A 344 17.60 -9.30 -13.56
CA ASN A 344 16.75 -10.44 -13.23
C ASN A 344 15.70 -10.13 -12.16
N ARG A 345 14.73 -11.06 -11.99
CA ARG A 345 13.56 -10.90 -11.08
C ARG A 345 13.65 -11.74 -9.80
N SER A 346 14.72 -12.52 -9.61
CA SER A 346 14.84 -13.39 -8.43
C SER A 346 15.24 -12.63 -7.15
N PRO A 347 16.04 -11.54 -7.20
CA PRO A 347 16.41 -10.80 -6.00
C PRO A 347 15.26 -10.01 -5.39
N LEU A 348 15.44 -9.66 -4.13
CA LEU A 348 14.50 -8.88 -3.32
C LEU A 348 14.35 -7.44 -3.83
N ILE A 349 15.44 -6.84 -4.32
CA ILE A 349 15.43 -5.51 -4.94
C ILE A 349 15.74 -5.66 -6.44
N ARG A 350 14.87 -5.09 -7.26
CA ARG A 350 15.02 -5.08 -8.71
C ARG A 350 15.05 -3.64 -9.23
N ILE A 351 15.87 -3.41 -10.25
CA ILE A 351 15.84 -2.16 -11.01
C ILE A 351 15.09 -2.44 -12.32
N PRO A 352 13.88 -1.90 -12.51
CA PRO A 352 13.14 -2.01 -13.76
C PRO A 352 13.97 -1.48 -14.95
N SER A 353 13.67 -1.91 -16.18
CA SER A 353 14.48 -1.57 -17.37
C SER A 353 14.36 -0.11 -17.82
N GLU A 354 13.30 0.57 -17.46
CA GLU A 354 13.10 1.99 -17.77
C GLU A 354 14.13 2.86 -17.05
N ARG A 355 14.59 3.89 -17.72
CA ARG A 355 15.59 4.86 -17.25
C ARG A 355 15.10 6.28 -17.47
N GLY A 356 15.93 7.26 -17.17
CA GLY A 356 15.57 8.67 -17.21
C GLY A 356 14.66 9.04 -16.04
N GLU A 357 13.64 9.82 -16.27
CA GLU A 357 12.65 10.22 -15.25
C GLU A 357 11.90 9.01 -14.65
N ASN A 358 11.90 7.85 -15.34
CA ASN A 358 11.28 6.61 -14.88
C ASN A 358 12.25 5.67 -14.12
N THR A 359 13.48 6.10 -13.83
CA THR A 359 14.44 5.31 -13.05
C THR A 359 13.92 5.11 -11.64
N ARG A 360 13.78 3.84 -11.23
CA ARG A 360 13.19 3.49 -9.93
C ARG A 360 13.75 2.19 -9.37
N ILE A 361 13.58 2.01 -8.08
CA ILE A 361 13.96 0.82 -7.32
C ILE A 361 12.67 0.08 -6.95
N GLU A 362 12.56 -1.19 -7.31
CA GLU A 362 11.41 -2.05 -6.98
C GLU A 362 11.78 -2.97 -5.80
N LEU A 363 11.14 -2.74 -4.65
CA LEU A 363 11.17 -3.67 -3.51
C LEU A 363 10.05 -4.71 -3.68
N ARG A 364 10.39 -6.01 -3.73
CA ARG A 364 9.48 -7.07 -4.17
C ARG A 364 8.95 -7.96 -3.04
N CYS A 365 9.54 -7.91 -1.85
CA CYS A 365 9.08 -8.71 -0.72
C CYS A 365 7.75 -8.22 -0.10
N PRO A 366 7.40 -6.93 -0.04
CA PRO A 366 6.18 -6.50 0.64
C PRO A 366 4.93 -7.23 0.16
N ASP A 367 3.97 -7.40 1.03
CA ASP A 367 2.67 -7.96 0.69
C ASP A 367 1.52 -6.98 0.98
N PRO A 368 0.31 -7.25 0.43
CA PRO A 368 -0.79 -6.30 0.49
C PRO A 368 -1.36 -6.08 1.90
N THR A 369 -0.99 -6.88 2.89
CA THR A 369 -1.46 -6.71 4.28
C THR A 369 -0.67 -5.67 5.05
N ALA A 370 0.49 -5.26 4.51
CA ALA A 370 1.26 -4.18 5.09
C ALA A 370 0.42 -2.90 5.26
N ASN A 371 0.62 -2.23 6.39
CA ASN A 371 0.15 -0.87 6.56
C ASN A 371 0.95 0.05 5.62
N PRO A 372 0.35 0.66 4.58
CA PRO A 372 1.11 1.38 3.57
C PRO A 372 1.86 2.58 4.15
N TYR A 373 1.30 3.27 5.14
CA TYR A 373 1.97 4.41 5.76
C TYR A 373 3.24 4.00 6.48
N LEU A 374 3.19 2.92 7.27
CA LEU A 374 4.36 2.41 7.98
C LEU A 374 5.38 1.81 7.01
N ALA A 375 4.94 1.02 6.03
CA ALA A 375 5.81 0.42 5.04
C ALA A 375 6.59 1.47 4.24
N LEU A 376 5.93 2.52 3.75
CA LEU A 376 6.58 3.60 3.01
C LEU A 376 7.50 4.43 3.90
N ALA A 377 7.13 4.67 5.15
CA ALA A 377 7.97 5.41 6.10
C ALA A 377 9.29 4.68 6.38
N VAL A 378 9.25 3.35 6.62
CA VAL A 378 10.49 2.58 6.88
C VAL A 378 11.34 2.43 5.62
N CYS A 379 10.72 2.28 4.43
CA CYS A 379 11.47 2.27 3.16
C CYS A 379 12.20 3.59 2.93
N LEU A 380 11.52 4.72 3.11
CA LEU A 380 12.11 6.04 2.93
C LEU A 380 13.28 6.27 3.90
N GLU A 381 13.08 6.04 5.19
CA GLU A 381 14.12 6.29 6.20
C GLU A 381 15.32 5.36 6.05
N ALA A 382 15.10 4.08 5.68
CA ALA A 382 16.19 3.15 5.37
C ALA A 382 17.01 3.63 4.16
N GLY A 383 16.34 4.03 3.07
CA GLY A 383 17.02 4.59 1.90
C GLY A 383 17.77 5.88 2.20
N LEU A 384 17.17 6.80 2.99
CA LEU A 384 17.84 8.03 3.44
C LEU A 384 19.03 7.76 4.38
N ASP A 385 18.98 6.68 5.20
CA ASP A 385 20.14 6.26 5.98
C ASP A 385 21.29 5.85 5.07
N GLY A 386 20.97 5.11 4.00
CA GLY A 386 21.93 4.76 2.96
C GLY A 386 22.59 5.98 2.33
N ILE A 387 21.81 6.97 1.90
CA ILE A 387 22.33 8.20 1.30
C ILE A 387 23.18 9.00 2.30
N ARG A 388 22.70 9.21 3.53
CA ARG A 388 23.41 9.99 4.55
C ARG A 388 24.75 9.38 4.95
N ASN A 389 24.80 8.06 5.04
CA ASN A 389 25.98 7.32 5.49
C ASN A 389 26.79 6.73 4.32
N LYS A 390 26.40 7.01 3.08
CA LYS A 390 27.05 6.51 1.85
C LYS A 390 27.24 4.99 1.88
N ILE A 391 26.16 4.28 2.19
CA ILE A 391 26.16 2.82 2.30
C ILE A 391 26.10 2.23 0.90
N GLU A 392 27.22 1.72 0.43
CA GLU A 392 27.26 1.03 -0.86
C GLU A 392 26.58 -0.34 -0.76
N PRO A 393 25.73 -0.71 -1.72
CA PRO A 393 25.20 -2.07 -1.79
C PRO A 393 26.30 -3.05 -2.21
N PRO A 394 26.19 -4.34 -1.87
CA PRO A 394 27.04 -5.35 -2.45
C PRO A 394 26.86 -5.41 -3.98
N LYS A 395 27.72 -6.17 -4.66
CA LYS A 395 27.65 -6.35 -6.11
C LYS A 395 26.28 -6.90 -6.53
N SER A 396 25.74 -6.44 -7.67
CA SER A 396 24.48 -6.96 -8.23
C SER A 396 24.60 -8.44 -8.59
N ILE A 397 23.52 -9.18 -8.41
CA ILE A 397 23.44 -10.61 -8.69
C ILE A 397 22.60 -10.82 -9.96
N ASP A 398 23.28 -11.08 -11.09
CA ASP A 398 22.63 -11.18 -12.40
C ASP A 398 22.24 -12.61 -12.78
N ARG A 399 22.53 -13.59 -11.93
CA ARG A 399 22.07 -14.98 -12.04
C ARG A 399 20.87 -15.27 -11.13
N ASN A 400 20.14 -16.34 -11.41
CA ASN A 400 19.00 -16.74 -10.60
C ASN A 400 19.44 -17.16 -9.19
N VAL A 401 19.11 -16.35 -8.18
CA VAL A 401 19.51 -16.59 -6.78
C VAL A 401 18.92 -17.90 -6.22
N PHE A 402 17.77 -18.35 -6.74
CA PHE A 402 17.14 -19.60 -6.29
C PHE A 402 17.88 -20.87 -6.78
N GLU A 403 18.66 -20.78 -7.84
CA GLU A 403 19.46 -21.88 -8.40
C GLU A 403 20.86 -21.99 -7.77
N MET A 404 21.26 -21.00 -6.97
CA MET A 404 22.54 -21.00 -6.26
C MET A 404 22.50 -21.97 -5.07
N SER A 405 23.60 -22.68 -4.83
CA SER A 405 23.76 -23.47 -3.60
C SER A 405 23.93 -22.58 -2.37
N ASP A 406 23.78 -23.14 -1.18
CA ASP A 406 24.01 -22.40 0.07
C ASP A 406 25.47 -21.93 0.18
N GLU A 407 26.45 -22.76 -0.30
CA GLU A 407 27.86 -22.41 -0.33
C GLU A 407 28.10 -21.21 -1.25
N GLU A 408 27.49 -21.18 -2.45
CA GLU A 408 27.62 -20.08 -3.38
C GLU A 408 27.02 -18.79 -2.82
N ARG A 409 25.81 -18.86 -2.22
CA ARG A 409 25.19 -17.69 -1.57
C ARG A 409 26.05 -17.15 -0.43
N ASN A 410 26.56 -18.03 0.43
CA ASN A 410 27.44 -17.64 1.52
C ASN A 410 28.74 -17.00 1.04
N ALA A 411 29.33 -17.53 -0.03
CA ALA A 411 30.54 -16.98 -0.63
C ALA A 411 30.36 -15.57 -1.20
N GLU A 412 29.15 -15.26 -1.68
CA GLU A 412 28.77 -13.92 -2.18
C GLU A 412 28.14 -13.02 -1.10
N GLY A 413 28.07 -13.50 0.16
CA GLY A 413 27.49 -12.72 1.27
C GLY A 413 26.01 -12.48 1.15
N ILE A 414 25.27 -13.33 0.41
CA ILE A 414 23.83 -13.23 0.23
C ILE A 414 23.12 -13.85 1.44
N GLU A 415 22.51 -13.02 2.24
CA GLU A 415 21.73 -13.44 3.40
C GLU A 415 20.26 -13.69 3.01
N ALA A 416 19.59 -14.59 3.77
CA ALA A 416 18.16 -14.75 3.69
C ALA A 416 17.43 -13.73 4.58
N ILE A 417 16.21 -13.38 4.20
CA ILE A 417 15.28 -12.67 5.09
C ILE A 417 14.81 -13.61 6.23
N PRO A 418 14.29 -13.08 7.35
CA PRO A 418 13.62 -13.87 8.37
C PRO A 418 12.57 -14.81 7.77
N GLY A 419 12.57 -16.06 8.20
CA GLY A 419 11.66 -17.11 7.71
C GLY A 419 10.32 -17.16 8.46
N THR A 420 10.21 -16.45 9.60
CA THR A 420 9.01 -16.42 10.44
C THR A 420 8.73 -15.00 10.96
N LEU A 421 7.48 -14.75 11.35
CA LEU A 421 7.08 -13.47 11.95
C LEU A 421 7.92 -13.13 13.18
N ILE A 422 8.18 -14.11 14.05
CA ILE A 422 8.94 -13.85 15.29
C ILE A 422 10.40 -13.51 15.02
N GLU A 423 11.03 -14.15 14.04
CA GLU A 423 12.39 -13.80 13.64
C GLU A 423 12.45 -12.35 13.12
N ALA A 424 11.50 -11.95 12.28
CA ALA A 424 11.41 -10.57 11.78
C ALA A 424 11.18 -9.55 12.90
N VAL A 425 10.30 -9.87 13.85
CA VAL A 425 10.06 -9.02 15.03
C VAL A 425 11.30 -8.90 15.90
N ASN A 426 12.06 -9.98 16.07
CA ASN A 426 13.31 -9.95 16.82
C ASN A 426 14.39 -9.09 16.12
N GLU A 427 14.42 -9.07 14.79
CA GLU A 427 15.29 -8.14 14.04
C GLU A 427 14.80 -6.69 14.15
N LEU A 428 13.49 -6.45 14.13
CA LEU A 428 12.92 -5.12 14.37
C LEU A 428 13.30 -4.56 15.77
N GLU A 429 13.32 -5.40 16.79
CA GLU A 429 13.73 -5.00 18.15
C GLU A 429 15.19 -4.52 18.23
N LYS A 430 16.06 -5.02 17.37
CA LYS A 430 17.48 -4.67 17.32
C LYS A 430 17.77 -3.40 16.51
N ASP A 431 16.90 -3.06 15.56
CA ASP A 431 17.13 -1.95 14.63
C ASP A 431 16.62 -0.61 15.19
N GLU A 432 17.56 0.19 15.67
CA GLU A 432 17.24 1.50 16.25
C GLU A 432 16.68 2.50 15.24
N LEU A 433 17.09 2.43 13.95
CA LEU A 433 16.58 3.33 12.91
C LEU A 433 15.10 3.07 12.65
N ILE A 434 14.75 1.79 12.44
CA ILE A 434 13.37 1.42 12.13
C ILE A 434 12.45 1.70 13.33
N LYS A 435 12.87 1.35 14.57
CA LYS A 435 12.10 1.72 15.78
C LYS A 435 11.90 3.22 15.92
N LYS A 436 12.95 4.03 15.68
CA LYS A 436 12.87 5.48 15.74
C LYS A 436 11.95 6.07 14.65
N THR A 437 11.93 5.46 13.48
CA THR A 437 11.03 5.85 12.38
C THR A 437 9.58 5.66 12.79
N LEU A 438 9.24 4.50 13.34
CA LEU A 438 7.90 4.20 13.85
C LEU A 438 7.51 5.13 15.02
N GLY A 439 8.46 5.49 15.86
CA GLY A 439 8.25 6.15 17.14
C GLY A 439 7.98 5.16 18.27
N GLU A 440 8.21 5.59 19.51
CA GLU A 440 8.17 4.71 20.69
C GLU A 440 6.83 3.99 20.86
N HIS A 441 5.73 4.74 20.73
CA HIS A 441 4.38 4.19 20.90
C HIS A 441 4.08 3.09 19.86
N VAL A 442 4.24 3.40 18.57
CA VAL A 442 3.95 2.45 17.48
C VAL A 442 4.88 1.25 17.57
N ALA A 443 6.19 1.46 17.73
CA ALA A 443 7.17 0.36 17.78
C ALA A 443 6.85 -0.61 18.92
N LYS A 444 6.65 -0.10 20.14
CA LYS A 444 6.35 -0.94 21.31
C LYS A 444 5.05 -1.71 21.16
N THR A 445 3.98 -1.01 20.76
CA THR A 445 2.65 -1.62 20.63
C THR A 445 2.63 -2.65 19.53
N TYR A 446 3.23 -2.34 18.37
CA TYR A 446 3.34 -3.22 17.22
C TYR A 446 4.12 -4.50 17.55
N ILE A 447 5.31 -4.37 18.13
CA ILE A 447 6.15 -5.50 18.53
C ILE A 447 5.39 -6.43 19.50
N ASN A 448 4.74 -5.87 20.51
CA ASN A 448 3.98 -6.67 21.48
C ASN A 448 2.81 -7.42 20.83
N ALA A 449 2.04 -6.75 19.96
CA ALA A 449 0.94 -7.37 19.24
C ALA A 449 1.42 -8.50 18.32
N LYS A 450 2.52 -8.29 17.59
CA LYS A 450 3.06 -9.31 16.69
C LYS A 450 3.68 -10.52 17.43
N LYS A 451 4.24 -10.30 18.61
CA LYS A 451 4.64 -11.40 19.52
C LYS A 451 3.43 -12.17 20.03
N SER A 452 2.34 -11.49 20.35
CA SER A 452 1.08 -12.14 20.77
C SER A 452 0.49 -12.98 19.63
N GLU A 453 0.39 -12.42 18.40
CA GLU A 453 -0.06 -13.13 17.20
C GLU A 453 0.77 -14.41 16.95
N TRP A 454 2.09 -14.31 17.04
CA TRP A 454 2.97 -15.47 16.90
C TRP A 454 2.72 -16.52 17.97
N ASN A 455 2.59 -16.12 19.25
CA ASN A 455 2.36 -17.05 20.37
C ASN A 455 1.02 -17.77 20.23
N GLU A 456 -0.02 -17.09 19.77
CA GLU A 456 -1.31 -17.70 19.48
C GLU A 456 -1.17 -18.71 18.33
N TYR A 457 -0.56 -18.29 17.20
CA TYR A 457 -0.38 -19.15 16.03
C TYR A 457 0.42 -20.41 16.34
N ARG A 458 1.56 -20.31 17.03
CA ARG A 458 2.43 -21.46 17.31
C ARG A 458 1.80 -22.48 18.27
N SER A 459 0.73 -22.13 18.95
CA SER A 459 -0.04 -23.03 19.80
C SER A 459 -1.14 -23.79 19.05
N GLN A 460 -1.42 -23.39 17.80
CA GLN A 460 -2.42 -24.09 16.98
C GLN A 460 -1.86 -25.40 16.45
N VAL A 461 -2.71 -26.43 16.44
CA VAL A 461 -2.40 -27.72 15.81
C VAL A 461 -3.06 -27.74 14.44
N SER A 462 -2.26 -27.84 13.39
CA SER A 462 -2.76 -27.83 12.02
C SER A 462 -3.25 -29.21 11.56
N GLU A 463 -4.17 -29.24 10.60
CA GLU A 463 -4.60 -30.50 9.96
C GLU A 463 -3.43 -31.26 9.37
N TRP A 464 -2.43 -30.57 8.80
CA TRP A 464 -1.21 -31.19 8.28
C TRP A 464 -0.43 -31.94 9.38
N GLU A 465 -0.33 -31.40 10.59
CA GLU A 465 0.33 -32.08 11.73
C GLU A 465 -0.45 -33.32 12.15
N ILE A 466 -1.79 -33.21 12.19
CA ILE A 466 -2.67 -34.36 12.50
C ILE A 466 -2.47 -35.45 11.44
N ASP A 467 -2.52 -35.11 10.15
CA ASP A 467 -2.33 -36.05 9.06
C ASP A 467 -0.95 -36.72 9.06
N GLN A 468 0.10 -35.97 9.42
CA GLN A 468 1.46 -36.50 9.41
C GLN A 468 1.81 -37.33 10.65
N TYR A 469 1.27 -37.01 11.81
CA TYR A 469 1.79 -37.51 13.07
C TYR A 469 0.82 -38.40 13.84
N LEU A 470 -0.51 -38.19 13.75
CA LEU A 470 -1.50 -38.85 14.59
C LEU A 470 -1.41 -40.40 14.53
N TYR A 471 -1.14 -40.97 13.36
CA TYR A 471 -1.03 -42.42 13.17
C TYR A 471 0.37 -42.96 13.35
N LYS A 472 1.40 -42.09 13.44
CA LYS A 472 2.78 -42.53 13.52
C LYS A 472 3.29 -42.59 14.95
N PHE A 473 2.69 -41.76 15.81
CA PHE A 473 3.10 -41.59 17.21
C PHE A 473 1.88 -41.67 18.16
#